data_370f13da8062874e9c87dc54fa4a16a8
#
_entry.id   370f13da8062874e9c87dc54fa4a16a8
#
_cell.length_a   1.000
_cell.length_b   1.000
_cell.length_c   1.000
_cell.angle_alpha   90.00
_cell.angle_beta   90.00
_cell.angle_gamma   90.00
#
_symmetry.space_group_name_H-M   'P 1'
#
loop_
_entity.id
_entity.type
_entity.pdbx_description
1 polymer ?
#
loop_
_entity_poly.entity_id
_entity_poly.type
_entity_poly.pdbx_seq_one_letter_code
_entity_poly.pdbx_strand_id
1 'polypeptide(L)'
;MTLYTDEIAEYGRLGVANKESYARRHGYEFVAYTRSFDTRRPPAYSKLAAISAHLRDHDWIFWTDADSLVMNPTTRLESIIRRGGEKDMILTWEAGAAPVNTGQWLIRNSAWSAAALECIAAKDRPNSRPHWFEQGAFVDWLQEHPSRRQRLCVLHPRVMNSTPAAGNYPDLDLRASRYRRGDFIIHFWPLARRTAEVHRAMLEYNRLAVARDIGFLARLRGFGRAAARIVRPTGPQ
;
A
#
# COMPACT_ATOMS: atom_id res chain seq x y z
N MET A 1 -4.93 3.21 4.68
CA MET A 1 -3.99 4.25 5.19
C MET A 1 -2.90 4.49 4.16
N THR A 2 -2.31 5.68 4.15
CA THR A 2 -1.16 6.03 3.28
C THR A 2 -0.32 7.13 3.93
N LEU A 3 0.92 7.33 3.44
CA LEU A 3 1.80 8.42 3.86
C LEU A 3 2.54 8.98 2.64
N TYR A 4 2.69 10.29 2.57
CA TYR A 4 3.61 10.95 1.64
C TYR A 4 4.32 12.12 2.35
N THR A 5 5.47 12.52 1.83
CA THR A 5 6.24 13.67 2.31
C THR A 5 6.25 14.78 1.25
N ASP A 6 6.80 15.94 1.59
CA ASP A 6 6.81 17.09 0.66
C ASP A 6 7.58 16.78 -0.63
N GLU A 7 8.61 15.90 -0.59
CA GLU A 7 9.40 15.52 -1.76
C GLU A 7 8.61 14.80 -2.83
N ILE A 8 7.50 14.17 -2.44
CA ILE A 8 6.63 13.40 -3.34
C ILE A 8 5.18 13.95 -3.35
N ALA A 9 4.99 15.19 -2.87
CA ALA A 9 3.66 15.76 -2.65
C ALA A 9 2.83 15.84 -3.94
N GLU A 10 3.44 16.01 -5.12
CA GLU A 10 2.72 16.10 -6.38
C GLU A 10 1.89 14.84 -6.65
N TYR A 11 2.52 13.68 -6.63
CA TYR A 11 1.79 12.43 -6.83
C TYR A 11 1.15 11.89 -5.55
N GLY A 12 1.70 12.24 -4.38
CA GLY A 12 1.14 11.85 -3.10
C GLY A 12 -0.29 12.36 -2.90
N ARG A 13 -0.55 13.64 -3.24
CA ARG A 13 -1.89 14.25 -3.18
C ARG A 13 -2.87 13.55 -4.15
N LEU A 14 -2.40 13.22 -5.35
CA LEU A 14 -3.20 12.48 -6.32
C LEU A 14 -3.59 11.09 -5.79
N GLY A 15 -2.61 10.37 -5.23
CA GLY A 15 -2.82 9.06 -4.61
C GLY A 15 -3.79 9.13 -3.42
N VAL A 16 -3.69 10.17 -2.57
CA VAL A 16 -4.61 10.42 -1.45
C VAL A 16 -6.03 10.61 -1.96
N ALA A 17 -6.25 11.53 -2.92
CA ALA A 17 -7.58 11.83 -3.44
C ALA A 17 -8.26 10.58 -4.04
N ASN A 18 -7.50 9.76 -4.76
CA ASN A 18 -7.99 8.51 -5.34
C ASN A 18 -8.40 7.49 -4.25
N LYS A 19 -7.55 7.26 -3.25
CA LYS A 19 -7.80 6.31 -2.16
C LYS A 19 -8.92 6.77 -1.23
N GLU A 20 -9.00 8.07 -0.96
CA GLU A 20 -10.08 8.68 -0.19
C GLU A 20 -11.45 8.46 -0.87
N SER A 21 -11.52 8.67 -2.20
CA SER A 21 -12.73 8.39 -2.96
C SER A 21 -13.16 6.92 -2.86
N TYR A 22 -12.20 5.99 -2.93
CA TYR A 22 -12.44 4.57 -2.75
C TYR A 22 -12.94 4.24 -1.33
N ALA A 23 -12.28 4.77 -0.29
CA ALA A 23 -12.66 4.53 1.10
C ALA A 23 -14.08 5.04 1.37
N ARG A 24 -14.39 6.27 0.93
CA ARG A 24 -15.73 6.87 1.05
C ARG A 24 -16.80 6.03 0.38
N ARG A 25 -16.52 5.45 -0.78
CA ARG A 25 -17.44 4.60 -1.52
C ARG A 25 -17.87 3.35 -0.73
N HIS A 26 -16.95 2.78 0.07
CA HIS A 26 -17.19 1.54 0.80
C HIS A 26 -17.45 1.75 2.29
N GLY A 27 -17.43 3.00 2.78
CA GLY A 27 -17.60 3.31 4.20
C GLY A 27 -16.37 2.95 5.04
N TYR A 28 -15.19 2.84 4.44
CA TYR A 28 -13.94 2.62 5.17
C TYR A 28 -13.42 3.92 5.77
N GLU A 29 -12.83 3.84 6.96
CA GLU A 29 -12.03 4.94 7.49
C GLU A 29 -10.76 5.11 6.63
N PHE A 30 -10.40 6.37 6.36
CA PHE A 30 -9.20 6.70 5.59
C PHE A 30 -8.31 7.67 6.35
N VAL A 31 -7.05 7.27 6.53
CA VAL A 31 -6.04 8.08 7.20
C VAL A 31 -4.87 8.31 6.24
N ALA A 32 -4.52 9.58 6.03
CA ALA A 32 -3.34 9.98 5.25
C ALA A 32 -2.39 10.82 6.11
N TYR A 33 -1.13 10.43 6.16
CA TYR A 33 -0.07 11.18 6.81
C TYR A 33 0.74 11.97 5.78
N THR A 34 1.12 13.19 6.16
CA THR A 34 1.90 14.10 5.29
C THR A 34 3.32 14.34 5.77
N ARG A 35 3.75 13.62 6.80
CA ARG A 35 5.08 13.70 7.41
C ARG A 35 5.54 12.34 7.90
N SER A 36 6.86 12.13 7.90
CA SER A 36 7.47 10.98 8.55
C SER A 36 7.33 11.04 10.07
N PHE A 37 7.21 9.88 10.70
CA PHE A 37 7.24 9.72 12.16
C PHE A 37 8.68 9.79 12.70
N ASP A 38 9.64 9.33 11.91
CA ASP A 38 11.05 9.31 12.26
C ASP A 38 11.86 9.94 11.10
N THR A 39 12.54 11.05 11.38
CA THR A 39 13.36 11.77 10.39
C THR A 39 14.78 11.20 10.24
N ARG A 40 15.18 10.28 11.13
CA ARG A 40 16.50 9.62 11.07
C ARG A 40 16.52 8.44 10.09
N ARG A 41 15.34 7.92 9.74
CA ARG A 41 15.18 6.82 8.80
C ARG A 41 14.42 7.26 7.55
N PRO A 42 14.57 6.56 6.42
CA PRO A 42 13.77 6.82 5.23
C PRO A 42 12.27 6.84 5.55
N PRO A 43 11.48 7.72 4.91
CA PRO A 43 10.04 7.88 5.18
C PRO A 43 9.23 6.56 5.11
N ALA A 44 9.68 5.61 4.30
CA ALA A 44 9.07 4.30 4.15
C ALA A 44 8.93 3.52 5.49
N TYR A 45 9.86 3.69 6.44
CA TYR A 45 9.77 3.09 7.78
C TYR A 45 8.61 3.64 8.60
N SER A 46 8.13 4.85 8.30
CA SER A 46 7.02 5.47 9.02
C SER A 46 5.70 4.70 8.85
N LYS A 47 5.58 3.86 7.81
CA LYS A 47 4.39 3.00 7.65
C LYS A 47 4.20 2.06 8.84
N LEU A 48 5.28 1.52 9.40
CA LEU A 48 5.20 0.59 10.54
C LEU A 48 4.59 1.29 11.77
N ALA A 49 5.07 2.49 12.10
CA ALA A 49 4.54 3.29 13.19
C ALA A 49 3.08 3.72 12.92
N ALA A 50 2.77 4.13 11.69
CA ALA A 50 1.43 4.51 11.30
C ALA A 50 0.43 3.35 11.44
N ILE A 51 0.80 2.15 11.00
CA ILE A 51 -0.03 0.95 11.12
C ILE A 51 -0.22 0.61 12.62
N SER A 52 0.87 0.57 13.39
CA SER A 52 0.82 0.22 14.82
C SER A 52 -0.07 1.18 15.62
N ALA A 53 -0.08 2.47 15.28
CA ALA A 53 -0.89 3.48 15.95
C ALA A 53 -2.41 3.26 15.81
N HIS A 54 -2.84 2.56 14.76
CA HIS A 54 -4.27 2.35 14.47
C HIS A 54 -4.69 0.88 14.57
N LEU A 55 -3.74 -0.05 14.74
CA LEU A 55 -4.04 -1.48 14.66
C LEU A 55 -5.07 -1.94 15.69
N ARG A 56 -5.06 -1.36 16.90
CA ARG A 56 -5.95 -1.76 18.00
C ARG A 56 -7.39 -1.31 17.82
N ASP A 57 -7.61 -0.29 16.99
CA ASP A 57 -8.92 0.35 16.80
C ASP A 57 -9.73 -0.27 15.65
N HIS A 58 -9.13 -1.20 14.89
CA HIS A 58 -9.73 -1.79 13.69
C HIS A 58 -9.47 -3.29 13.63
N ASP A 59 -10.36 -4.06 13.01
CA ASP A 59 -10.15 -5.50 12.77
C ASP A 59 -9.02 -5.74 11.76
N TRP A 60 -8.92 -4.86 10.76
CA TRP A 60 -7.92 -4.89 9.70
C TRP A 60 -7.44 -3.49 9.33
N ILE A 61 -6.15 -3.36 9.11
CA ILE A 61 -5.55 -2.19 8.47
C ILE A 61 -5.18 -2.54 7.03
N PHE A 62 -5.58 -1.69 6.08
CA PHE A 62 -5.06 -1.72 4.73
C PHE A 62 -4.09 -0.56 4.53
N TRP A 63 -2.81 -0.88 4.43
CA TRP A 63 -1.78 0.06 4.00
C TRP A 63 -1.67 0.06 2.49
N THR A 64 -1.48 1.23 1.89
CA THR A 64 -1.25 1.41 0.46
C THR A 64 -0.29 2.59 0.23
N ASP A 65 0.83 2.35 -0.44
CA ASP A 65 1.85 3.37 -0.67
C ASP A 65 1.33 4.56 -1.49
N ALA A 66 1.97 5.73 -1.33
CA ALA A 66 1.54 6.97 -1.97
C ALA A 66 1.54 6.89 -3.50
N ASP A 67 2.51 6.17 -4.07
CA ASP A 67 2.68 5.92 -5.49
C ASP A 67 1.83 4.75 -6.01
N SER A 68 0.59 4.66 -5.55
CA SER A 68 -0.38 3.69 -6.03
C SER A 68 -1.76 4.29 -6.22
N LEU A 69 -2.56 3.69 -7.12
CA LEU A 69 -3.92 4.10 -7.44
C LEU A 69 -4.88 2.90 -7.41
N VAL A 70 -6.03 3.11 -6.80
CA VAL A 70 -7.17 2.21 -6.95
C VAL A 70 -7.73 2.37 -8.36
N MET A 71 -7.68 1.30 -9.15
CA MET A 71 -8.11 1.26 -10.55
C MET A 71 -9.48 0.61 -10.72
N ASN A 72 -9.84 -0.29 -9.82
CA ASN A 72 -11.15 -0.92 -9.79
C ASN A 72 -11.85 -0.65 -8.46
N PRO A 73 -12.59 0.47 -8.36
CA PRO A 73 -13.22 0.87 -7.11
C PRO A 73 -14.41 -0.03 -6.70
N THR A 74 -14.78 -1.04 -7.50
CA THR A 74 -15.81 -2.00 -7.12
C THR A 74 -15.28 -3.17 -6.28
N THR A 75 -13.97 -3.38 -6.26
CA THR A 75 -13.32 -4.41 -5.44
C THR A 75 -13.43 -4.03 -3.96
N ARG A 76 -13.99 -4.91 -3.14
CA ARG A 76 -14.07 -4.73 -1.69
C ARG A 76 -12.86 -5.38 -0.99
N LEU A 77 -12.35 -4.76 0.07
CA LEU A 77 -11.24 -5.30 0.86
C LEU A 77 -11.61 -6.66 1.46
N GLU A 78 -12.85 -6.84 1.89
CA GLU A 78 -13.34 -8.10 2.44
C GLU A 78 -13.23 -9.27 1.45
N SER A 79 -13.30 -8.98 0.15
CA SER A 79 -13.09 -10.02 -0.87
C SER A 79 -11.64 -10.51 -0.93
N ILE A 80 -10.69 -9.65 -0.60
CA ILE A 80 -9.26 -9.99 -0.51
C ILE A 80 -8.97 -10.67 0.83
N ILE A 81 -9.55 -10.15 1.92
CA ILE A 81 -9.44 -10.74 3.27
C ILE A 81 -9.90 -12.19 3.25
N ARG A 82 -11.05 -12.50 2.63
CA ARG A 82 -11.52 -13.89 2.50
C ARG A 82 -10.54 -14.82 1.80
N ARG A 83 -9.72 -14.32 0.85
CA ARG A 83 -8.65 -15.13 0.23
C ARG A 83 -7.50 -15.43 1.19
N GLY A 84 -7.28 -14.55 2.17
CA GLY A 84 -6.29 -14.74 3.22
C GLY A 84 -6.67 -15.78 4.26
N GLY A 85 -7.96 -16.12 4.40
CA GLY A 85 -8.46 -17.03 5.42
C GLY A 85 -8.06 -16.57 6.83
N GLU A 86 -7.50 -17.46 7.61
CA GLU A 86 -7.07 -17.20 9.00
C GLU A 86 -5.68 -16.55 9.13
N LYS A 87 -5.12 -16.05 8.02
CA LYS A 87 -3.79 -15.42 8.04
C LYS A 87 -3.86 -14.02 8.67
N ASP A 88 -2.75 -13.61 9.28
CA ASP A 88 -2.66 -12.30 9.92
C ASP A 88 -2.24 -11.18 8.97
N MET A 89 -1.52 -11.52 7.92
CA MET A 89 -1.05 -10.56 6.93
C MET A 89 -1.29 -11.08 5.53
N ILE A 90 -1.79 -10.20 4.67
CA ILE A 90 -2.02 -10.50 3.25
C ILE A 90 -1.22 -9.49 2.43
N LEU A 91 -0.30 -10.00 1.63
CA LEU A 91 0.58 -9.24 0.75
C LEU A 91 0.55 -9.85 -0.65
N THR A 92 1.34 -9.29 -1.54
CA THR A 92 1.65 -9.91 -2.82
C THR A 92 3.14 -10.19 -2.92
N TRP A 93 3.53 -11.15 -3.73
CA TRP A 93 4.94 -11.25 -4.12
C TRP A 93 5.30 -10.09 -5.07
N GLU A 94 6.59 -9.76 -5.14
CA GLU A 94 7.10 -8.74 -6.05
C GLU A 94 7.69 -9.40 -7.30
N ALA A 95 7.19 -9.00 -8.47
CA ALA A 95 7.68 -9.54 -9.73
C ALA A 95 9.17 -9.22 -9.92
N GLY A 96 9.97 -10.26 -10.01
CA GLY A 96 11.38 -10.16 -10.39
C GLY A 96 12.38 -9.91 -9.25
N ALA A 97 11.95 -9.57 -8.02
CA ALA A 97 12.93 -9.14 -7.03
C ALA A 97 12.73 -9.69 -5.61
N ALA A 98 11.51 -9.68 -5.06
CA ALA A 98 11.28 -9.97 -3.65
C ALA A 98 10.20 -11.03 -3.41
N PRO A 99 10.32 -11.83 -2.32
CA PRO A 99 9.27 -12.78 -1.95
C PRO A 99 7.95 -12.10 -1.58
N VAL A 100 8.00 -10.84 -1.16
CA VAL A 100 6.83 -10.01 -0.84
C VAL A 100 7.06 -8.56 -1.24
N ASN A 101 5.95 -7.84 -1.50
CA ASN A 101 5.94 -6.38 -1.63
C ASN A 101 5.07 -5.78 -0.50
N THR A 102 5.61 -4.83 0.24
CA THR A 102 4.96 -4.17 1.38
C THR A 102 4.24 -2.86 1.01
N GLY A 103 4.19 -2.51 -0.26
CA GLY A 103 3.49 -1.32 -0.74
C GLY A 103 1.97 -1.43 -0.67
N GLN A 104 1.44 -2.67 -0.71
CA GLN A 104 0.04 -2.98 -0.51
C GLN A 104 -0.05 -4.09 0.54
N TRP A 105 -0.57 -3.78 1.73
CA TRP A 105 -0.50 -4.68 2.87
C TRP A 105 -1.77 -4.65 3.70
N LEU A 106 -2.48 -5.77 3.79
CA LEU A 106 -3.58 -5.99 4.74
C LEU A 106 -3.05 -6.67 5.99
N ILE A 107 -3.32 -6.09 7.15
CA ILE A 107 -2.83 -6.53 8.45
C ILE A 107 -4.01 -6.70 9.40
N ARG A 108 -4.17 -7.91 9.92
CA ARG A 108 -5.19 -8.25 10.91
C ARG A 108 -4.79 -7.72 12.28
N ASN A 109 -5.72 -7.20 13.04
CA ASN A 109 -5.53 -6.91 14.46
C ASN A 109 -5.38 -8.21 15.24
N SER A 110 -4.16 -8.54 15.57
CA SER A 110 -3.82 -9.70 16.41
C SER A 110 -2.55 -9.42 17.20
N ALA A 111 -2.37 -10.11 18.32
CA ALA A 111 -1.14 -10.02 19.11
C ALA A 111 0.09 -10.39 18.27
N TRP A 112 -0.05 -11.35 17.35
CA TRP A 112 1.04 -11.74 16.44
C TRP A 112 1.42 -10.60 15.48
N SER A 113 0.43 -9.92 14.89
CA SER A 113 0.68 -8.79 13.98
C SER A 113 1.36 -7.63 14.70
N ALA A 114 0.92 -7.31 15.91
CA ALA A 114 1.52 -6.26 16.73
C ALA A 114 3.00 -6.57 17.03
N ALA A 115 3.30 -7.78 17.52
CA ALA A 115 4.66 -8.21 17.78
C ALA A 115 5.53 -8.25 16.51
N ALA A 116 4.95 -8.67 15.37
CA ALA A 116 5.64 -8.67 14.08
C ALA A 116 6.05 -7.24 13.65
N LEU A 117 5.13 -6.28 13.74
CA LEU A 117 5.41 -4.87 13.41
C LEU A 117 6.52 -4.28 14.29
N GLU A 118 6.51 -4.57 15.61
CA GLU A 118 7.55 -4.15 16.54
C GLU A 118 8.91 -4.75 16.16
N CYS A 119 8.97 -6.05 15.89
CA CYS A 119 10.21 -6.73 15.50
C CYS A 119 10.77 -6.19 14.17
N ILE A 120 9.91 -5.91 13.18
CA ILE A 120 10.33 -5.35 11.90
C ILE A 120 10.82 -3.90 12.09
N ALA A 121 10.10 -3.11 12.88
CA ALA A 121 10.47 -1.73 13.17
C ALA A 121 11.79 -1.60 13.93
N ALA A 122 12.13 -2.58 14.78
CA ALA A 122 13.39 -2.62 15.52
C ALA A 122 14.62 -2.88 14.63
N LYS A 123 14.43 -3.28 13.37
CA LYS A 123 15.55 -3.46 12.43
C LYS A 123 15.97 -2.12 11.83
N ASP A 124 17.05 -1.57 12.32
CA ASP A 124 17.56 -0.27 11.87
C ASP A 124 18.01 -0.26 10.41
N ARG A 125 18.62 -1.35 9.96
CA ARG A 125 19.07 -1.52 8.57
C ARG A 125 18.87 -2.97 8.14
N PRO A 126 18.18 -3.22 7.03
CA PRO A 126 18.12 -4.56 6.45
C PRO A 126 19.51 -4.98 5.98
N ASN A 127 19.99 -6.11 6.48
CA ASN A 127 21.34 -6.62 6.16
C ASN A 127 21.43 -7.08 4.69
N SER A 128 20.35 -7.66 4.17
CA SER A 128 20.38 -8.30 2.85
C SER A 128 20.12 -7.34 1.71
N ARG A 129 19.29 -6.30 1.93
CA ARG A 129 18.83 -5.40 0.84
C ARG A 129 18.54 -3.97 1.35
N PRO A 130 19.56 -3.17 1.60
CA PRO A 130 19.42 -1.84 2.21
C PRO A 130 18.55 -0.87 1.39
N HIS A 131 18.43 -1.07 0.07
CA HIS A 131 17.63 -0.23 -0.80
C HIS A 131 16.13 -0.52 -0.76
N TRP A 132 15.70 -1.59 -0.07
CA TRP A 132 14.30 -1.94 0.09
C TRP A 132 13.69 -1.38 1.36
N PHE A 133 14.44 -0.60 2.13
CA PHE A 133 13.98 0.06 3.34
C PHE A 133 13.26 -0.92 4.29
N GLU A 134 12.05 -0.59 4.71
CA GLU A 134 11.23 -1.41 5.60
C GLU A 134 10.82 -2.76 4.96
N GLN A 135 10.70 -2.83 3.65
CA GLN A 135 10.47 -4.11 2.95
C GLN A 135 11.67 -5.05 3.12
N GLY A 136 12.89 -4.52 3.08
CA GLY A 136 14.10 -5.28 3.38
C GLY A 136 14.09 -5.79 4.81
N ALA A 137 13.71 -4.93 5.77
CA ALA A 137 13.57 -5.33 7.18
C ALA A 137 12.51 -6.43 7.37
N PHE A 138 11.39 -6.36 6.63
CA PHE A 138 10.37 -7.40 6.63
C PHE A 138 10.91 -8.72 6.08
N VAL A 139 11.63 -8.68 4.95
CA VAL A 139 12.20 -9.89 4.33
C VAL A 139 13.23 -10.53 5.25
N ASP A 140 14.14 -9.76 5.85
CA ASP A 140 15.13 -10.28 6.81
C ASP A 140 14.45 -10.89 8.02
N TRP A 141 13.44 -10.22 8.59
CA TRP A 141 12.65 -10.75 9.69
C TRP A 141 11.96 -12.07 9.31
N LEU A 142 11.44 -12.17 8.09
CA LEU A 142 10.79 -13.40 7.61
C LEU A 142 11.78 -14.55 7.42
N GLN A 143 13.02 -14.27 7.04
CA GLN A 143 14.07 -15.26 6.81
C GLN A 143 14.64 -15.84 8.12
N GLU A 144 14.67 -15.04 9.20
CA GLU A 144 15.14 -15.51 10.50
C GLU A 144 14.34 -16.69 11.05
N HIS A 145 13.02 -16.71 10.76
CA HIS A 145 12.14 -17.79 11.21
C HIS A 145 11.14 -18.16 10.10
N PRO A 146 11.46 -19.17 9.28
CA PRO A 146 10.61 -19.56 8.15
C PRO A 146 9.17 -19.93 8.52
N SER A 147 8.92 -20.37 9.77
CA SER A 147 7.57 -20.65 10.30
C SER A 147 6.66 -19.43 10.28
N ARG A 148 7.20 -18.19 10.31
CA ARG A 148 6.44 -16.95 10.19
C ARG A 148 5.62 -16.88 8.90
N ARG A 149 6.06 -17.56 7.84
CA ARG A 149 5.34 -17.67 6.56
C ARG A 149 3.95 -18.30 6.71
N GLN A 150 3.76 -19.14 7.72
CA GLN A 150 2.48 -19.78 7.99
C GLN A 150 1.38 -18.76 8.38
N ARG A 151 1.78 -17.57 8.84
CA ARG A 151 0.87 -16.47 9.20
C ARG A 151 0.61 -15.49 8.06
N LEU A 152 1.23 -15.70 6.90
CA LEU A 152 1.11 -14.84 5.73
C LEU A 152 0.27 -15.51 4.64
N CYS A 153 -0.51 -14.70 3.92
CA CYS A 153 -1.05 -15.02 2.61
C CYS A 153 -0.36 -14.14 1.57
N VAL A 154 0.41 -14.77 0.69
CA VAL A 154 1.10 -14.07 -0.40
C VAL A 154 0.35 -14.33 -1.70
N LEU A 155 -0.32 -13.29 -2.20
CA LEU A 155 -1.17 -13.36 -3.39
C LEU A 155 -0.39 -13.00 -4.66
N HIS A 156 -1.00 -13.30 -5.79
CA HIS A 156 -0.49 -12.84 -7.08
C HIS A 156 -0.56 -11.30 -7.17
N PRO A 157 0.48 -10.57 -7.68
CA PRO A 157 0.53 -9.11 -7.66
C PRO A 157 -0.67 -8.44 -8.34
N ARG A 158 -1.24 -9.04 -9.37
CA ARG A 158 -2.43 -8.47 -10.01
C ARG A 158 -3.68 -8.41 -9.14
N VAL A 159 -3.66 -9.01 -7.95
CA VAL A 159 -4.78 -8.90 -7.01
C VAL A 159 -4.86 -7.50 -6.41
N MET A 160 -3.70 -6.92 -5.99
CA MET A 160 -3.67 -5.60 -5.36
C MET A 160 -2.35 -4.83 -5.53
N ASN A 161 -1.48 -5.25 -6.47
CA ASN A 161 -0.14 -4.67 -6.66
C ASN A 161 0.34 -4.80 -8.11
N SER A 162 -0.55 -4.52 -9.08
CA SER A 162 -0.17 -4.51 -10.50
C SER A 162 0.85 -3.39 -10.77
N THR A 163 1.71 -3.57 -11.77
CA THR A 163 2.70 -2.58 -12.18
C THR A 163 2.30 -1.90 -13.50
N PRO A 164 2.73 -0.66 -13.77
CA PRO A 164 2.48 -0.01 -15.05
C PRO A 164 3.12 -0.78 -16.22
N ALA A 165 2.59 -0.57 -17.43
CA ALA A 165 3.10 -1.20 -18.65
C ALA A 165 4.51 -0.72 -19.01
N ALA A 166 4.80 0.56 -18.73
CA ALA A 166 6.10 1.18 -18.92
C ALA A 166 6.89 1.12 -17.60
N GLY A 167 7.95 0.35 -17.58
CA GLY A 167 8.92 0.34 -16.48
C GLY A 167 10.27 0.02 -17.10
N ASN A 168 11.21 0.95 -16.98
CA ASN A 168 12.59 0.77 -17.44
C ASN A 168 13.40 -0.02 -16.40
N TYR A 169 12.97 -1.24 -16.13
CA TYR A 169 13.76 -2.22 -15.39
C TYR A 169 14.08 -3.36 -16.37
N PRO A 170 15.14 -3.23 -17.19
CA PRO A 170 15.50 -4.25 -18.15
C PRO A 170 15.79 -5.60 -17.50
N ASP A 171 16.21 -5.58 -16.23
CA ASP A 171 16.58 -6.77 -15.45
C ASP A 171 15.39 -7.42 -14.73
N LEU A 172 14.18 -6.80 -14.75
CA LEU A 172 13.02 -7.34 -14.07
C LEU A 172 11.94 -7.83 -15.04
N ASP A 173 11.56 -9.08 -14.92
CA ASP A 173 10.39 -9.59 -15.63
C ASP A 173 9.09 -9.18 -14.94
N LEU A 174 8.56 -8.04 -15.33
CA LEU A 174 7.29 -7.50 -14.81
C LEU A 174 6.04 -8.02 -15.54
N ARG A 175 6.17 -8.93 -16.51
CA ARG A 175 5.02 -9.42 -17.30
C ARG A 175 3.90 -9.99 -16.46
N ALA A 176 4.24 -10.71 -15.38
CA ALA A 176 3.27 -11.33 -14.48
C ALA A 176 2.47 -10.28 -13.66
N SER A 177 3.10 -9.15 -13.30
CA SER A 177 2.48 -8.08 -12.50
C SER A 177 1.86 -6.97 -13.34
N ARG A 178 2.12 -6.94 -14.66
CA ARG A 178 1.62 -5.86 -15.54
C ARG A 178 0.13 -5.66 -15.40
N TYR A 179 -0.26 -4.41 -15.18
CA TYR A 179 -1.65 -4.00 -15.03
C TYR A 179 -2.50 -4.43 -16.23
N ARG A 180 -3.65 -4.99 -15.95
CA ARG A 180 -4.71 -5.27 -16.92
C ARG A 180 -6.01 -4.61 -16.45
N ARG A 181 -6.83 -4.23 -17.41
CA ARG A 181 -8.15 -3.65 -17.12
C ARG A 181 -8.95 -4.57 -16.21
N GLY A 182 -9.30 -4.07 -15.01
CA GLY A 182 -10.02 -4.85 -13.98
C GLY A 182 -9.21 -5.16 -12.74
N ASP A 183 -7.88 -5.07 -12.80
CA ASP A 183 -7.04 -5.19 -11.62
C ASP A 183 -7.38 -4.11 -10.59
N PHE A 184 -7.27 -4.43 -9.30
CA PHE A 184 -7.72 -3.57 -8.22
C PHE A 184 -6.83 -2.33 -8.06
N ILE A 185 -5.53 -2.52 -7.86
CA ILE A 185 -4.56 -1.47 -7.61
C ILE A 185 -3.41 -1.58 -8.60
N ILE A 186 -2.96 -0.42 -9.09
CA ILE A 186 -1.69 -0.25 -9.77
C ILE A 186 -0.70 0.46 -8.85
N HIS A 187 0.53 -0.01 -8.78
CA HIS A 187 1.61 0.49 -7.95
C HIS A 187 2.81 0.88 -8.81
N PHE A 188 3.27 2.11 -8.68
CA PHE A 188 4.28 2.70 -9.55
C PHE A 188 5.71 2.52 -9.03
N TRP A 189 5.93 1.62 -8.05
CA TRP A 189 7.24 1.33 -7.47
C TRP A 189 8.36 1.13 -8.50
N PRO A 190 8.11 0.55 -9.71
CA PRO A 190 9.15 0.43 -10.70
C PRO A 190 9.65 1.78 -11.24
N LEU A 191 8.94 2.88 -10.97
CA LEU A 191 9.29 4.24 -11.37
C LEU A 191 9.73 5.11 -10.17
N ALA A 192 9.69 4.59 -8.93
CA ALA A 192 9.78 5.38 -7.69
C ALA A 192 11.05 6.24 -7.55
N ARG A 193 12.14 5.91 -8.25
CA ARG A 193 13.36 6.74 -8.29
C ARG A 193 13.27 7.94 -9.22
N ARG A 194 12.15 8.12 -9.92
CA ARG A 194 11.94 9.13 -10.97
C ARG A 194 10.62 9.85 -10.73
N THR A 195 10.59 10.74 -9.72
CA THR A 195 9.38 11.42 -9.23
C THR A 195 8.50 11.99 -10.36
N ALA A 196 9.11 12.67 -11.34
CA ALA A 196 8.36 13.23 -12.47
C ALA A 196 7.72 12.15 -13.37
N GLU A 197 8.37 11.00 -13.54
CA GLU A 197 7.82 9.89 -14.31
C GLU A 197 6.67 9.23 -13.56
N VAL A 198 6.80 9.03 -12.24
CA VAL A 198 5.72 8.54 -11.37
C VAL A 198 4.52 9.47 -11.48
N HIS A 199 4.72 10.77 -11.32
CA HIS A 199 3.62 11.76 -11.38
C HIS A 199 2.90 11.72 -12.73
N ARG A 200 3.65 11.72 -13.84
CA ARG A 200 3.08 11.63 -15.19
C ARG A 200 2.27 10.36 -15.40
N ALA A 201 2.84 9.22 -15.03
CA ALA A 201 2.17 7.93 -15.15
C ALA A 201 0.91 7.87 -14.27
N MET A 202 0.99 8.34 -13.03
CA MET A 202 -0.18 8.39 -12.13
C MET A 202 -1.28 9.30 -12.68
N LEU A 203 -0.97 10.44 -13.27
CA LEU A 203 -1.97 11.32 -13.92
C LEU A 203 -2.70 10.59 -15.06
N GLU A 204 -1.97 9.87 -15.90
CA GLU A 204 -2.54 9.11 -17.00
C GLU A 204 -3.49 8.01 -16.49
N TYR A 205 -3.02 7.17 -15.58
CA TYR A 205 -3.82 6.08 -15.02
C TYR A 205 -4.99 6.59 -14.17
N ASN A 206 -4.84 7.71 -13.47
CA ASN A 206 -5.94 8.29 -12.69
C ASN A 206 -7.10 8.76 -13.58
N ARG A 207 -6.83 9.29 -14.78
CA ARG A 207 -7.89 9.61 -15.76
C ARG A 207 -8.70 8.36 -16.13
N LEU A 208 -8.05 7.21 -16.27
CA LEU A 208 -8.72 5.93 -16.53
C LEU A 208 -9.56 5.45 -15.32
N ALA A 209 -9.06 5.65 -14.11
CA ALA A 209 -9.77 5.30 -12.88
C ALA A 209 -11.04 6.18 -12.69
N VAL A 210 -10.91 7.50 -12.86
CA VAL A 210 -12.03 8.47 -12.74
C VAL A 210 -13.10 8.23 -13.79
N ALA A 211 -12.73 7.95 -15.03
CA ALA A 211 -13.70 7.65 -16.09
C ALA A 211 -14.60 6.44 -15.76
N ARG A 212 -14.05 5.47 -15.02
CA ARG A 212 -14.81 4.31 -14.52
C ARG A 212 -15.77 4.68 -13.39
N ASP A 213 -15.34 5.57 -12.50
CA ASP A 213 -16.14 5.97 -11.33
C ASP A 213 -17.36 6.81 -11.76
N ILE A 214 -17.19 7.70 -12.71
CA ILE A 214 -18.28 8.52 -13.29
C ILE A 214 -19.34 7.61 -13.95
N GLY A 215 -18.94 6.63 -14.71
CA GLY A 215 -19.85 5.67 -15.35
C GLY A 215 -20.65 4.83 -14.36
N PHE A 216 -20.15 4.63 -13.15
CA PHE A 216 -20.85 3.91 -12.08
C PHE A 216 -21.68 4.85 -11.18
N LEU A 217 -21.18 6.04 -10.84
CA LEU A 217 -21.90 7.03 -10.03
C LEU A 217 -23.16 7.55 -10.73
N ALA A 218 -23.15 7.58 -12.05
CA ALA A 218 -24.37 7.84 -12.83
C ALA A 218 -25.48 6.81 -12.56
N ARG A 219 -25.13 5.61 -12.09
CA ARG A 219 -26.07 4.53 -11.73
C ARG A 219 -26.46 4.50 -10.24
N LEU A 220 -25.75 5.22 -9.36
CA LEU A 220 -25.95 5.17 -7.89
C LEU A 220 -26.13 6.55 -7.25
N ARG A 221 -27.04 7.37 -7.74
CA ARG A 221 -27.47 8.58 -7.00
C ARG A 221 -28.25 8.18 -5.74
N GLY A 222 -27.58 8.15 -4.58
CA GLY A 222 -28.28 8.04 -3.32
C GLY A 222 -27.58 7.37 -2.13
N PHE A 223 -26.33 7.69 -1.76
CA PHE A 223 -25.79 7.29 -0.44
C PHE A 223 -24.88 8.36 0.19
N GLY A 224 -25.01 8.50 1.53
CA GLY A 224 -24.45 9.54 2.37
C GLY A 224 -22.92 9.62 2.47
N ARG A 225 -22.44 10.76 2.99
CA ARG A 225 -21.03 11.15 3.10
C ARG A 225 -20.40 10.56 4.36
N ALA A 226 -19.34 9.75 4.20
CA ALA A 226 -18.35 9.50 5.27
C ALA A 226 -17.20 10.52 5.13
N ALA A 227 -16.75 11.08 6.24
CA ALA A 227 -15.66 12.07 6.26
C ALA A 227 -14.30 11.37 6.30
N ALA A 228 -13.40 11.78 5.41
CA ALA A 228 -12.00 11.37 5.47
C ALA A 228 -11.22 12.22 6.48
N ARG A 229 -10.30 11.60 7.21
CA ARG A 229 -9.44 12.26 8.20
C ARG A 229 -8.01 12.35 7.69
N ILE A 230 -7.54 13.58 7.45
CA ILE A 230 -6.12 13.87 7.20
C ILE A 230 -5.47 14.18 8.54
N VAL A 231 -4.49 13.36 8.94
CA VAL A 231 -3.81 13.48 10.23
C VAL A 231 -2.38 13.94 10.02
N ARG A 232 -1.98 14.97 10.77
CA ARG A 232 -0.56 15.35 10.90
C ARG A 232 -0.02 14.71 12.17
N PRO A 233 1.11 13.98 12.13
CA PRO A 233 1.72 13.48 13.36
C PRO A 233 1.99 14.65 14.29
N THR A 234 1.52 14.55 15.53
CA THR A 234 1.98 15.43 16.60
C THR A 234 3.42 15.05 16.86
N GLY A 235 4.37 15.97 16.63
CA GLY A 235 5.75 15.78 17.02
C GLY A 235 5.88 15.54 18.53
N PRO A 236 6.96 14.88 18.99
CA PRO A 236 7.22 14.84 20.43
C PRO A 236 7.34 16.28 20.92
N GLN A 237 6.63 16.59 22.02
CA GLN A 237 6.89 17.77 22.84
C GLN A 237 8.22 17.61 23.53
#